data_447eba428e81894cc8fe7d0e5789d592
#
_entry.id   447eba428e81894cc8fe7d0e5789d592
#
_cell.length_a   1.000
_cell.length_b   1.000
_cell.length_c   1.000
_cell.angle_alpha   90.00
_cell.angle_beta   90.00
_cell.angle_gamma   90.00
#
_symmetry.space_group_name_H-M   'P 1'
#
loop_
_entity.id
_entity.type
_entity.pdbx_description
1 polymer ?
#
loop_
_entity_poly.entity_id
_entity_poly.type
_entity_poly.pdbx_seq_one_letter_code
_entity_poly.pdbx_strand_id
1 'polypeptide(L)'
;YDPKGLVLFDNKIYVTDRDVVVEVDIENKTSAVYAGTMQFPRSPVFLNDIDVDDKGNLYVSDSGDFKSTGQIFVIKTSGEIETIFEDERNLVKAPNGLLLDGNTLYVLDWAGEFFEADLNKKSFKKIAEGFNGGDGIAKVKDTFFLSSWLEGKLYKLISGKTELVNDKFEAAADISLSQDNKKVYIPDMKAGTLT
;
A
#
# COMPACT_ATOMS: atom_id res chain seq x y z
N TYR A 1 12.02 13.12 8.32
CA TYR A 1 10.73 12.43 8.27
C TYR A 1 10.12 12.59 6.89
N ASP A 2 9.66 11.49 6.30
CA ASP A 2 9.04 11.44 4.99
C ASP A 2 7.90 10.40 5.00
N PRO A 3 6.83 10.63 5.82
CA PRO A 3 5.74 9.68 6.01
C PRO A 3 4.98 9.45 4.70
N LYS A 4 4.57 8.21 4.48
CA LYS A 4 3.85 7.75 3.28
C LYS A 4 2.51 7.14 3.65
N GLY A 5 2.40 5.82 3.68
CA GLY A 5 1.19 5.10 4.06
C GLY A 5 0.97 5.06 5.57
N LEU A 6 -0.28 4.89 5.97
CA LEU A 6 -0.64 4.75 7.37
C LEU A 6 -1.83 3.80 7.56
N VAL A 7 -1.81 3.05 8.67
CA VAL A 7 -2.91 2.18 9.05
C VAL A 7 -3.22 2.31 10.54
N LEU A 8 -4.50 2.21 10.89
CA LEU A 8 -4.98 2.22 12.26
C LEU A 8 -5.25 0.78 12.73
N PHE A 9 -4.64 0.39 13.85
CA PHE A 9 -4.93 -0.88 14.53
C PHE A 9 -4.81 -0.71 16.03
N ASP A 10 -5.78 -1.23 16.78
CA ASP A 10 -5.80 -1.25 18.25
C ASP A 10 -5.44 0.11 18.90
N ASN A 11 -6.10 1.18 18.44
CA ASN A 11 -5.90 2.57 18.92
C ASN A 11 -4.48 3.14 18.67
N LYS A 12 -3.73 2.52 17.76
CA LYS A 12 -2.41 2.97 17.32
C LYS A 12 -2.40 3.20 15.83
N ILE A 13 -1.67 4.21 15.38
CA ILE A 13 -1.41 4.44 13.96
C ILE A 13 0.00 3.95 13.67
N TYR A 14 0.15 3.10 12.67
CA TYR A 14 1.44 2.70 12.11
C TYR A 14 1.67 3.46 10.81
N VAL A 15 2.86 4.03 10.67
CA VAL A 15 3.22 4.91 9.55
C VAL A 15 4.53 4.46 8.95
N THR A 16 4.57 4.26 7.65
CA THR A 16 5.83 4.10 6.93
C THR A 16 6.53 5.44 6.80
N ASP A 17 7.80 5.50 7.15
CA ASP A 17 8.63 6.70 7.07
C ASP A 17 9.97 6.33 6.42
N ARG A 18 9.94 6.22 5.09
CA ARG A 18 11.02 5.92 4.17
C ARG A 18 11.76 4.59 4.44
N ASP A 19 12.41 4.41 5.57
CA ASP A 19 13.20 3.22 5.92
C ASP A 19 12.91 2.65 7.30
N VAL A 20 11.89 3.19 7.95
CA VAL A 20 11.40 2.74 9.26
C VAL A 20 9.86 2.70 9.27
N VAL A 21 9.30 1.94 10.20
CA VAL A 21 7.87 2.05 10.56
C VAL A 21 7.77 2.70 11.93
N VAL A 22 6.95 3.73 12.03
CA VAL A 22 6.69 4.48 13.28
C VAL A 22 5.33 4.08 13.83
N GLU A 23 5.27 3.80 15.12
CA GLU A 23 4.02 3.65 15.88
C GLU A 23 3.67 4.97 16.55
N VAL A 24 2.42 5.39 16.44
CA VAL A 24 1.85 6.55 17.13
C VAL A 24 0.75 6.05 18.06
N ASP A 25 0.93 6.23 19.34
CA ASP A 25 -0.10 5.98 20.36
C ASP A 25 -1.03 7.19 20.43
N ILE A 26 -2.29 6.99 20.01
CA ILE A 26 -3.29 8.07 19.89
C ILE A 26 -3.70 8.56 21.28
N GLU A 27 -3.81 7.66 22.26
CA GLU A 27 -4.28 7.99 23.60
C GLU A 27 -3.21 8.81 24.37
N ASN A 28 -1.97 8.31 24.36
CA ASN A 28 -0.86 8.93 25.06
C ASN A 28 -0.20 10.07 24.28
N LYS A 29 -0.53 10.23 22.99
CA LYS A 29 0.04 11.23 22.05
C LYS A 29 1.58 11.12 21.98
N THR A 30 2.08 9.90 21.92
CA THR A 30 3.51 9.59 21.81
C THR A 30 3.79 8.84 20.53
N SER A 31 5.02 8.90 20.05
CA SER A 31 5.46 8.11 18.90
C SER A 31 6.82 7.48 19.15
N ALA A 32 7.04 6.32 18.57
CA ALA A 32 8.30 5.58 18.63
C ALA A 32 8.54 4.82 17.33
N VAL A 33 9.80 4.50 17.03
CA VAL A 33 10.13 3.59 15.95
C VAL A 33 9.63 2.19 16.34
N TYR A 34 8.73 1.63 15.55
CA TYR A 34 8.20 0.28 15.72
C TYR A 34 9.11 -0.76 15.07
N ALA A 35 9.54 -0.50 13.83
CA ALA A 35 10.50 -1.32 13.12
C ALA A 35 11.58 -0.43 12.49
N GLY A 36 12.82 -0.60 12.95
CA GLY A 36 13.97 0.14 12.45
C GLY A 36 14.66 -0.56 11.30
N THR A 37 15.37 0.19 10.47
CA THR A 37 16.07 -0.27 9.25
C THR A 37 16.85 -1.58 9.42
N MET A 38 17.53 -1.76 10.54
CA MET A 38 18.38 -2.92 10.82
C MET A 38 17.62 -4.20 11.21
N GLN A 39 16.31 -4.12 11.44
CA GLN A 39 15.47 -5.27 11.77
C GLN A 39 14.93 -5.97 10.52
N PHE A 40 14.95 -5.30 9.37
CA PHE A 40 14.50 -5.87 8.11
C PHE A 40 15.53 -6.87 7.57
N PRO A 41 15.08 -7.98 6.93
CA PRO A 41 15.97 -8.97 6.32
C PRO A 41 16.90 -8.35 5.26
N ARG A 42 16.43 -7.31 4.62
CA ARG A 42 17.16 -6.44 3.69
C ARG A 42 16.77 -5.01 3.98
N SER A 43 17.76 -4.11 4.06
CA SER A 43 17.51 -2.69 4.34
C SER A 43 16.50 -2.11 3.37
N PRO A 44 15.40 -1.54 3.87
CA PRO A 44 14.42 -0.86 3.03
C PRO A 44 15.06 0.34 2.32
N VAL A 45 14.54 0.66 1.14
CA VAL A 45 14.97 1.82 0.35
C VAL A 45 13.90 2.91 0.37
N PHE A 46 12.63 2.49 0.20
CA PHE A 46 11.50 3.40 0.16
C PHE A 46 10.23 2.67 0.62
N LEU A 47 10.09 2.52 1.93
CA LEU A 47 8.83 2.03 2.50
C LEU A 47 7.71 2.99 2.10
N ASN A 48 6.67 2.45 1.50
CA ASN A 48 5.61 3.24 0.92
C ASN A 48 4.29 3.01 1.63
N ASP A 49 3.57 1.96 1.32
CA ASP A 49 2.26 1.71 1.89
C ASP A 49 2.29 0.63 2.97
N ILE A 50 1.22 0.58 3.77
CA ILE A 50 1.10 -0.32 4.92
C ILE A 50 -0.36 -0.71 5.15
N ASP A 51 -0.59 -2.00 5.34
CA ASP A 51 -1.89 -2.52 5.78
C ASP A 51 -1.71 -3.54 6.92
N VAL A 52 -2.80 -3.94 7.58
CA VAL A 52 -2.77 -4.74 8.81
C VAL A 52 -3.79 -5.88 8.77
N ASP A 53 -3.40 -7.08 9.24
CA ASP A 53 -4.33 -8.18 9.42
C ASP A 53 -5.08 -8.10 10.77
N ASP A 54 -6.05 -8.99 10.96
CA ASP A 54 -6.86 -9.09 12.16
C ASP A 54 -6.08 -9.49 13.43
N LYS A 55 -4.82 -9.90 13.27
CA LYS A 55 -3.91 -10.28 14.37
C LYS A 55 -2.91 -9.17 14.71
N GLY A 56 -2.87 -8.09 13.91
CA GLY A 56 -1.94 -6.98 14.08
C GLY A 56 -0.61 -7.18 13.35
N ASN A 57 -0.49 -8.15 12.43
CA ASN A 57 0.69 -8.22 11.58
C ASN A 57 0.59 -7.15 10.50
N LEU A 58 1.66 -6.39 10.29
CA LEU A 58 1.71 -5.30 9.33
C LEU A 58 2.32 -5.80 8.02
N TYR A 59 1.67 -5.49 6.91
CA TYR A 59 2.17 -5.73 5.55
C TYR A 59 2.66 -4.41 4.99
N VAL A 60 3.90 -4.35 4.55
CA VAL A 60 4.58 -3.09 4.18
C VAL A 60 5.20 -3.24 2.80
N SER A 61 4.89 -2.32 1.90
CA SER A 61 5.56 -2.23 0.60
C SER A 61 6.85 -1.41 0.70
N ASP A 62 7.88 -1.87 0.03
CA ASP A 62 9.10 -1.11 -0.26
C ASP A 62 9.19 -0.94 -1.77
N SER A 63 8.94 0.27 -2.27
CA SER A 63 9.01 0.56 -3.70
C SER A 63 10.44 0.53 -4.24
N GLY A 64 11.44 0.40 -3.37
CA GLY A 64 12.84 0.28 -3.75
C GLY A 64 13.32 1.48 -4.57
N ASP A 65 13.93 1.19 -5.71
CA ASP A 65 14.40 2.20 -6.67
C ASP A 65 13.33 2.63 -7.69
N PHE A 66 12.08 2.24 -7.49
CA PHE A 66 10.94 2.43 -8.41
C PHE A 66 11.11 1.77 -9.79
N LYS A 67 11.99 0.77 -9.90
CA LYS A 67 12.26 0.07 -11.17
C LYS A 67 12.26 -1.43 -11.04
N SER A 68 12.98 -1.98 -10.05
CA SER A 68 13.25 -3.42 -10.01
C SER A 68 13.63 -3.96 -8.64
N THR A 69 13.83 -3.11 -7.63
CA THR A 69 14.35 -3.53 -6.33
C THR A 69 13.28 -3.55 -5.23
N GLY A 70 12.03 -3.39 -5.63
CA GLY A 70 10.90 -3.40 -4.70
C GLY A 70 10.67 -4.75 -4.04
N GLN A 71 10.06 -4.74 -2.87
CA GLN A 71 9.72 -5.93 -2.10
C GLN A 71 8.54 -5.65 -1.15
N ILE A 72 7.99 -6.71 -0.58
CA ILE A 72 6.93 -6.60 0.42
C ILE A 72 7.39 -7.33 1.67
N PHE A 73 7.24 -6.69 2.81
CA PHE A 73 7.54 -7.26 4.12
C PHE A 73 6.27 -7.58 4.89
N VAL A 74 6.35 -8.57 5.78
CA VAL A 74 5.42 -8.74 6.89
C VAL A 74 6.17 -8.53 8.20
N ILE A 75 5.66 -7.65 9.04
CA ILE A 75 6.14 -7.40 10.40
C ILE A 75 5.16 -8.09 11.33
N LYS A 76 5.57 -9.18 11.94
CA LYS A 76 4.73 -9.94 12.86
C LYS A 76 4.61 -9.25 14.21
N THR A 77 3.53 -9.50 14.93
CA THR A 77 3.38 -9.01 16.32
C THR A 77 4.44 -9.52 17.28
N SER A 78 5.15 -10.59 16.92
CA SER A 78 6.33 -11.07 17.64
C SER A 78 7.56 -10.16 17.47
N GLY A 79 7.54 -9.21 16.53
CA GLY A 79 8.68 -8.40 16.12
C GLY A 79 9.56 -9.04 15.04
N GLU A 80 9.23 -10.25 14.59
CA GLU A 80 9.90 -10.90 13.45
C GLU A 80 9.47 -10.22 12.15
N ILE A 81 10.43 -9.95 11.26
CA ILE A 81 10.17 -9.36 9.94
C ILE A 81 10.62 -10.35 8.86
N GLU A 82 9.73 -10.65 7.93
CA GLU A 82 9.99 -11.53 6.80
C GLU A 82 9.74 -10.79 5.50
N THR A 83 10.54 -11.08 4.47
CA THR A 83 10.19 -10.73 3.09
C THR A 83 9.16 -11.76 2.60
N ILE A 84 8.05 -11.28 2.06
CA ILE A 84 7.05 -12.14 1.43
C ILE A 84 7.11 -11.97 -0.08
N PHE A 85 6.81 -13.06 -0.82
CA PHE A 85 6.86 -13.06 -2.27
C PHE A 85 8.23 -12.64 -2.84
N GLU A 86 9.31 -13.16 -2.27
CA GLU A 86 10.63 -13.13 -2.93
C GLU A 86 10.53 -13.89 -4.25
N ASP A 87 9.85 -13.29 -5.23
CA ASP A 87 9.71 -13.92 -6.52
C ASP A 87 10.98 -13.68 -7.33
N GLU A 88 11.72 -14.74 -7.56
CA GLU A 88 12.89 -14.76 -8.47
C GLU A 88 12.56 -14.22 -9.87
N ARG A 89 11.26 -14.15 -10.21
CA ARG A 89 10.78 -13.68 -11.51
C ARG A 89 10.51 -12.18 -11.59
N ASN A 90 10.71 -11.43 -10.51
CA ASN A 90 10.50 -9.97 -10.46
C ASN A 90 9.11 -9.54 -10.98
N LEU A 91 8.06 -10.24 -10.57
CA LEU A 91 6.70 -9.90 -11.00
C LEU A 91 6.29 -8.53 -10.48
N VAL A 92 6.60 -8.24 -9.22
CA VAL A 92 6.33 -6.94 -8.59
C VAL A 92 7.65 -6.19 -8.48
N LYS A 93 7.78 -5.10 -9.19
CA LYS A 93 9.05 -4.37 -9.34
C LYS A 93 9.21 -3.22 -8.37
N ALA A 94 8.12 -2.52 -8.14
CA ALA A 94 8.06 -1.34 -7.27
C ALA A 94 6.67 -1.29 -6.61
N PRO A 95 6.36 -2.23 -5.68
CA PRO A 95 5.06 -2.26 -5.01
C PRO A 95 4.84 -0.94 -4.28
N ASN A 96 3.67 -0.37 -4.46
CA ASN A 96 3.24 0.84 -3.81
C ASN A 96 1.98 0.53 -2.99
N GLY A 97 0.78 0.77 -3.50
CA GLY A 97 -0.45 0.54 -2.76
C GLY A 97 -0.65 -0.92 -2.35
N LEU A 98 -1.08 -1.12 -1.13
CA LEU A 98 -1.44 -2.41 -0.54
C LEU A 98 -2.89 -2.39 -0.06
N LEU A 99 -3.57 -3.51 -0.21
CA LEU A 99 -4.88 -3.74 0.42
C LEU A 99 -5.00 -5.20 0.82
N LEU A 100 -5.17 -5.46 2.09
CA LEU A 100 -5.38 -6.79 2.62
C LEU A 100 -6.89 -7.08 2.75
N ASP A 101 -7.32 -8.21 2.19
CA ASP A 101 -8.70 -8.71 2.31
C ASP A 101 -8.65 -10.20 2.67
N GLY A 102 -8.74 -10.50 3.94
CA GLY A 102 -8.55 -11.83 4.49
C GLY A 102 -7.17 -12.40 4.20
N ASN A 103 -7.08 -13.46 3.40
CA ASN A 103 -5.82 -14.09 2.99
C ASN A 103 -5.32 -13.61 1.62
N THR A 104 -5.91 -12.57 1.08
CA THR A 104 -5.54 -12.00 -0.20
C THR A 104 -4.92 -10.62 0.01
N LEU A 105 -3.71 -10.42 -0.47
CA LEU A 105 -3.07 -9.13 -0.55
C LEU A 105 -3.16 -8.61 -1.98
N TYR A 106 -3.83 -7.48 -2.16
CA TYR A 106 -3.81 -6.75 -3.43
C TYR A 106 -2.65 -5.78 -3.43
N VAL A 107 -1.94 -5.69 -4.57
CA VAL A 107 -0.75 -4.87 -4.73
C VAL A 107 -0.87 -4.05 -6.00
N LEU A 108 -0.78 -2.74 -5.86
CA LEU A 108 -0.69 -1.82 -6.99
C LEU A 108 0.77 -1.38 -7.15
N ASP A 109 1.36 -1.76 -8.28
CA ASP A 109 2.75 -1.46 -8.58
C ASP A 109 2.89 -0.09 -9.24
N TRP A 110 3.99 0.61 -8.94
CA TRP A 110 4.29 1.89 -9.56
C TRP A 110 4.39 1.85 -11.09
N ALA A 111 4.76 0.70 -11.66
CA ALA A 111 4.73 0.49 -13.11
C ALA A 111 3.32 0.42 -13.70
N GLY A 112 2.28 0.41 -12.84
CA GLY A 112 0.89 0.42 -13.25
C GLY A 112 0.26 -0.96 -13.41
N GLU A 113 0.88 -1.97 -12.85
CA GLU A 113 0.34 -3.33 -12.79
C GLU A 113 -0.39 -3.55 -11.47
N PHE A 114 -1.52 -4.26 -11.51
CA PHE A 114 -2.33 -4.59 -10.35
C PHE A 114 -2.38 -6.10 -10.13
N PHE A 115 -2.02 -6.54 -8.94
CA PHE A 115 -1.84 -7.93 -8.59
C PHE A 115 -2.76 -8.38 -7.47
N GLU A 116 -3.10 -9.66 -7.49
CA GLU A 116 -3.71 -10.43 -6.42
C GLU A 116 -2.69 -11.47 -5.93
N ALA A 117 -2.40 -11.46 -4.64
CA ALA A 117 -1.48 -12.37 -3.99
C ALA A 117 -2.22 -13.23 -2.96
N ASP A 118 -2.18 -14.55 -3.09
CA ASP A 118 -2.70 -15.49 -2.10
C ASP A 118 -1.60 -15.77 -1.06
N LEU A 119 -1.78 -15.27 0.16
CA LEU A 119 -0.81 -15.40 1.25
C LEU A 119 -0.58 -16.84 1.69
N ASN A 120 -1.59 -17.70 1.58
CA ASN A 120 -1.49 -19.10 1.97
C ASN A 120 -0.74 -19.93 0.92
N LYS A 121 -1.04 -19.70 -0.36
CA LYS A 121 -0.43 -20.43 -1.48
C LYS A 121 0.90 -19.82 -1.91
N LYS A 122 1.23 -18.63 -1.39
CA LYS A 122 2.40 -17.85 -1.81
C LYS A 122 2.45 -17.66 -3.34
N SER A 123 1.30 -17.32 -3.94
CA SER A 123 1.18 -17.14 -5.38
C SER A 123 0.76 -15.72 -5.73
N PHE A 124 1.33 -15.19 -6.81
CA PHE A 124 1.02 -13.89 -7.37
C PHE A 124 0.34 -14.03 -8.73
N LYS A 125 -0.67 -13.20 -8.98
CA LYS A 125 -1.36 -13.13 -10.25
C LYS A 125 -1.62 -11.68 -10.62
N LYS A 126 -1.15 -11.26 -11.79
CA LYS A 126 -1.57 -9.98 -12.37
C LYS A 126 -3.04 -10.05 -12.80
N ILE A 127 -3.86 -9.12 -12.34
CA ILE A 127 -5.30 -9.07 -12.61
C ILE A 127 -5.71 -7.89 -13.48
N ALA A 128 -4.90 -6.83 -13.52
CA ALA A 128 -5.10 -5.69 -14.42
C ALA A 128 -3.78 -4.93 -14.62
N GLU A 129 -3.77 -3.99 -15.56
CA GLU A 129 -2.66 -3.09 -15.84
C GLU A 129 -3.15 -1.77 -16.47
N GLY A 130 -2.26 -0.78 -16.59
CA GLY A 130 -2.58 0.52 -17.18
C GLY A 130 -2.80 1.64 -16.14
N PHE A 131 -2.30 1.46 -14.92
CA PHE A 131 -2.40 2.43 -13.82
C PHE A 131 -1.03 3.07 -13.54
N ASN A 132 -0.40 3.64 -14.56
CA ASN A 132 0.98 4.14 -14.50
C ASN A 132 1.19 5.14 -13.35
N GLY A 133 2.19 4.88 -12.49
CA GLY A 133 2.36 5.57 -11.21
C GLY A 133 1.27 5.20 -10.20
N GLY A 134 0.88 3.90 -10.18
CA GLY A 134 -0.11 3.38 -9.26
C GLY A 134 0.27 3.65 -7.81
N ASP A 135 -0.72 4.09 -7.01
CA ASP A 135 -0.49 4.53 -5.63
C ASP A 135 -1.47 3.82 -4.68
N GLY A 136 -2.66 4.30 -4.46
CA GLY A 136 -3.58 3.76 -3.48
C GLY A 136 -4.64 2.80 -4.02
N ILE A 137 -5.12 1.92 -3.15
CA ILE A 137 -6.17 0.93 -3.43
C ILE A 137 -7.31 1.10 -2.42
N ALA A 138 -8.54 1.13 -2.91
CA ALA A 138 -9.71 0.96 -2.07
C ALA A 138 -10.67 -0.06 -2.70
N LYS A 139 -11.39 -0.84 -1.87
CA LYS A 139 -12.28 -1.90 -2.34
C LYS A 139 -13.65 -1.80 -1.70
N VAL A 140 -14.70 -1.81 -2.52
CA VAL A 140 -16.10 -1.91 -2.06
C VAL A 140 -16.73 -3.09 -2.77
N LYS A 141 -16.99 -4.19 -2.07
CA LYS A 141 -17.44 -5.47 -2.66
C LYS A 141 -16.48 -5.93 -3.75
N ASP A 142 -16.95 -6.08 -4.99
CA ASP A 142 -16.16 -6.54 -6.14
C ASP A 142 -15.59 -5.37 -6.98
N THR A 143 -15.65 -4.16 -6.45
CA THR A 143 -15.18 -2.95 -7.12
C THR A 143 -13.92 -2.44 -6.45
N PHE A 144 -12.86 -2.28 -7.23
CA PHE A 144 -11.65 -1.58 -6.80
C PHE A 144 -11.66 -0.14 -7.31
N PHE A 145 -11.15 0.75 -6.47
CA PHE A 145 -10.75 2.09 -6.86
C PHE A 145 -9.22 2.14 -6.77
N LEU A 146 -8.59 2.62 -7.81
CA LEU A 146 -7.13 2.65 -7.94
C LEU A 146 -6.71 4.06 -8.31
N SER A 147 -5.82 4.65 -7.52
CA SER A 147 -5.26 5.96 -7.84
C SER A 147 -3.95 5.83 -8.62
N SER A 148 -3.67 6.85 -9.40
CA SER A 148 -2.41 7.00 -10.14
C SER A 148 -1.82 8.38 -9.82
N TRP A 149 -0.70 8.36 -9.13
CA TRP A 149 0.01 9.57 -8.75
C TRP A 149 0.59 10.31 -9.95
N LEU A 150 1.23 9.57 -10.88
CA LEU A 150 1.87 10.18 -12.06
C LEU A 150 0.85 10.77 -13.03
N GLU A 151 -0.29 10.13 -13.20
CA GLU A 151 -1.29 10.56 -14.17
C GLU A 151 -2.36 11.48 -13.57
N GLY A 152 -2.39 11.64 -12.23
CA GLY A 152 -3.42 12.41 -11.53
C GLY A 152 -4.83 11.84 -11.76
N LYS A 153 -4.97 10.51 -11.74
CA LYS A 153 -6.21 9.83 -12.09
C LYS A 153 -6.73 8.93 -10.99
N LEU A 154 -8.04 8.77 -10.97
CA LEU A 154 -8.74 7.72 -10.23
C LEU A 154 -9.43 6.80 -11.23
N TYR A 155 -9.17 5.52 -11.08
CA TYR A 155 -9.79 4.47 -11.86
C TYR A 155 -10.73 3.62 -11.00
N LYS A 156 -11.67 2.97 -11.66
CA LYS A 156 -12.55 1.96 -11.11
C LYS A 156 -12.38 0.67 -11.90
N LEU A 157 -12.16 -0.43 -11.21
CA LEU A 157 -12.02 -1.75 -11.81
C LEU A 157 -13.14 -2.65 -11.30
N ILE A 158 -13.97 -3.17 -12.21
CA ILE A 158 -15.07 -4.11 -11.92
C ILE A 158 -15.00 -5.26 -12.91
N SER A 159 -14.98 -6.50 -12.42
CA SER A 159 -15.02 -7.70 -13.28
C SER A 159 -13.99 -7.65 -14.42
N GLY A 160 -12.79 -7.15 -14.14
CA GLY A 160 -11.71 -7.02 -15.12
C GLY A 160 -11.86 -5.87 -16.12
N LYS A 161 -12.85 -5.00 -15.96
CA LYS A 161 -13.04 -3.81 -16.80
C LYS A 161 -12.63 -2.56 -16.03
N THR A 162 -11.73 -1.78 -16.63
CA THR A 162 -11.27 -0.50 -16.08
C THR A 162 -12.11 0.64 -16.66
N GLU A 163 -12.54 1.54 -15.78
CA GLU A 163 -13.24 2.79 -16.10
C GLU A 163 -12.49 3.96 -15.45
N LEU A 164 -12.32 5.06 -16.19
CA LEU A 164 -11.80 6.30 -15.64
C LEU A 164 -12.92 7.00 -14.86
N VAL A 165 -12.64 7.31 -13.58
CA VAL A 165 -13.59 8.04 -12.71
C VAL A 165 -13.30 9.53 -12.70
N ASN A 166 -12.02 9.91 -12.58
CA ASN A 166 -11.58 11.30 -12.53
C ASN A 166 -10.14 11.41 -13.03
N ASP A 167 -9.81 12.50 -13.75
CA ASP A 167 -8.48 12.78 -14.31
C ASP A 167 -8.01 14.21 -14.01
N LYS A 168 -8.51 14.82 -12.92
CA LYS A 168 -8.27 16.22 -12.59
C LYS A 168 -7.37 16.45 -11.40
N PHE A 169 -6.77 15.39 -10.86
CA PHE A 169 -5.79 15.52 -9.80
C PHE A 169 -4.42 15.90 -10.38
N GLU A 170 -3.61 16.59 -9.61
CA GLU A 170 -2.21 16.82 -9.97
C GLU A 170 -1.34 15.62 -9.58
N ALA A 171 -1.67 14.94 -8.46
CA ALA A 171 -1.01 13.73 -7.98
C ALA A 171 -1.94 12.99 -7.00
N ALA A 172 -2.83 12.16 -7.53
CA ALA A 172 -3.73 11.34 -6.72
C ALA A 172 -2.92 10.28 -5.97
N ALA A 173 -2.76 10.46 -4.67
CA ALA A 173 -1.96 9.62 -3.79
C ALA A 173 -2.77 8.46 -3.20
N ASP A 174 -2.30 7.89 -2.10
CA ASP A 174 -2.97 6.80 -1.40
C ASP A 174 -4.41 7.20 -1.00
N ILE A 175 -5.33 6.25 -1.12
CA ILE A 175 -6.76 6.52 -0.97
C ILE A 175 -7.37 5.66 0.13
N SER A 176 -8.39 6.19 0.78
CA SER A 176 -9.13 5.42 1.77
C SER A 176 -10.65 5.57 1.64
N LEU A 177 -11.37 4.63 2.25
CA LEU A 177 -12.83 4.66 2.30
C LEU A 177 -13.34 5.36 3.55
N SER A 178 -14.50 6.01 3.43
CA SER A 178 -15.28 6.37 4.62
C SER A 178 -15.75 5.11 5.35
N GLN A 179 -15.99 5.24 6.66
CA GLN A 179 -16.43 4.12 7.50
C GLN A 179 -17.71 3.43 6.99
N ASP A 180 -18.59 4.16 6.32
CA ASP A 180 -19.83 3.63 5.72
C ASP A 180 -19.65 3.15 4.26
N ASN A 181 -18.43 3.16 3.74
CA ASN A 181 -18.05 2.76 2.37
C ASN A 181 -18.76 3.54 1.25
N LYS A 182 -19.24 4.76 1.53
CA LYS A 182 -19.95 5.58 0.53
C LYS A 182 -19.08 6.62 -0.13
N LYS A 183 -17.90 6.90 0.42
CA LYS A 183 -16.96 7.88 -0.11
C LYS A 183 -15.57 7.28 -0.21
N VAL A 184 -14.84 7.72 -1.21
CA VAL A 184 -13.39 7.51 -1.34
C VAL A 184 -12.74 8.85 -1.04
N TYR A 185 -11.82 8.91 -0.11
CA TYR A 185 -11.00 10.08 0.17
C TYR A 185 -9.71 9.99 -0.65
N ILE A 186 -9.39 11.07 -1.34
CA ILE A 186 -8.26 11.12 -2.27
C ILE A 186 -7.40 12.33 -1.92
N PRO A 187 -6.22 12.12 -1.32
CA PRO A 187 -5.23 13.16 -1.17
C PRO A 187 -4.63 13.52 -2.52
N ASP A 188 -4.65 14.79 -2.89
CA ASP A 188 -3.88 15.31 -4.01
C ASP A 188 -2.61 15.95 -3.48
N MET A 189 -1.50 15.24 -3.55
CA MET A 189 -0.26 15.65 -2.90
C MET A 189 0.31 16.95 -3.47
N LYS A 190 0.20 17.17 -4.77
CA LYS A 190 0.72 18.41 -5.40
C LYS A 190 -0.19 19.58 -5.21
N ALA A 191 -1.50 19.37 -5.30
CA ALA A 191 -2.49 20.43 -5.06
C ALA A 191 -2.63 20.75 -3.56
N GLY A 192 -2.18 19.86 -2.65
CA GLY A 192 -2.33 20.03 -1.20
C GLY A 192 -3.79 19.97 -0.74
N THR A 193 -4.62 19.15 -1.41
CA THR A 193 -6.06 19.04 -1.12
C THR A 193 -6.46 17.61 -0.79
N LEU A 194 -7.59 17.46 -0.09
CA LEU A 194 -8.28 16.20 0.14
C LEU A 194 -9.67 16.27 -0.49
N THR A 195 -9.94 15.38 -1.41
CA THR A 195 -11.22 15.30 -2.12
C THR A 195 -12.04 14.11 -1.67
#